data_bd811c3b2ecb30c5a82c2b67c6ee9fb3
#
_entry.id   bd811c3b2ecb30c5a82c2b67c6ee9fb3
#
_cell.length_a   1.000
_cell.length_b   1.000
_cell.length_c   1.000
_cell.angle_alpha   90.00
_cell.angle_beta   90.00
_cell.angle_gamma   90.00
#
_symmetry.space_group_name_H-M   'P 1'
#
loop_
_entity.id
_entity.type
_entity.pdbx_description
1 polymer ?
#
loop_
_entity_poly.entity_id
_entity_poly.type
_entity_poly.pdbx_seq_one_letter_code
_entity_poly.pdbx_strand_id
1 'polypeptide(L)'
;MAYIRRRGNQLAIVHGERDPVTGKVEQRVLFTLYSKAEALEAIGRGSGREQGAYRFQSLLENEYPNIRINWAKIRRGIEDNINHLPDLYQYRPARLMGQFRADLLGFARQLILADPQDLESSAKLIAKHRHELEFLNELIRWRLDNSDQEKSEWNTDNQFYWRFALRGREVPPETEETAAGYYEQMEYQKAEAIFRMLVEAFDDYAEGHNYLGLIALDQDRLDEAISHFRTTMEVGRRLFPKRLAKKHYWKRLATRPYMRGLGNLALALNRAGEYIEALDACEKLERECGDDLSAAWNRAAIYLNTGRWQIAREHSEGLAHDMNPDACFIAGFASIELGECERAVGLLLHGALHNPQAARILAGIPTGKPANRHEAEGHNAGLYLRQNLHGYLANRRSTGKRFYRQLVKHPSVISLLNEMDTVVGRWHELRNGGGREDYDRMHEMQSTDFIKAQAHQISAALQG
;
A
#
# COMPACT_ATOMS: atom_id res chain seq x y z
N MET A 1 35.86 -6.00 12.85
CA MET A 1 35.19 -7.29 12.56
C MET A 1 34.06 -7.49 13.56
N ALA A 2 32.86 -7.87 13.12
CA ALA A 2 31.74 -8.09 14.04
C ALA A 2 31.78 -9.47 14.71
N TYR A 3 31.38 -9.53 16.00
CA TYR A 3 31.33 -10.74 16.81
C TYR A 3 30.26 -10.65 17.89
N ILE A 4 29.91 -11.80 18.51
CA ILE A 4 28.93 -11.86 19.60
C ILE A 4 29.65 -11.65 20.93
N ARG A 5 29.11 -10.79 21.77
CA ARG A 5 29.53 -10.55 23.15
C ARG A 5 28.36 -10.74 24.11
N ARG A 6 28.56 -11.58 25.10
CA ARG A 6 27.62 -11.78 26.20
C ARG A 6 27.67 -10.62 27.19
N ARG A 7 26.48 -10.11 27.58
CA ARG A 7 26.27 -9.11 28.63
C ARG A 7 25.13 -9.56 29.55
N GLY A 8 25.45 -10.28 30.63
CA GLY A 8 24.40 -10.86 31.48
C GLY A 8 23.46 -11.76 30.68
N ASN A 9 22.14 -11.42 30.67
CA ASN A 9 21.10 -12.12 29.94
C ASN A 9 20.84 -11.52 28.53
N GLN A 10 21.89 -10.98 27.90
CA GLN A 10 21.79 -10.34 26.58
C GLN A 10 22.99 -10.78 25.72
N LEU A 11 22.76 -10.86 24.40
CA LEU A 11 23.82 -11.06 23.41
C LEU A 11 23.94 -9.82 22.55
N ALA A 12 25.09 -9.18 22.56
CA ALA A 12 25.38 -8.02 21.76
C ALA A 12 26.19 -8.40 20.51
N ILE A 13 25.79 -7.95 19.35
CA ILE A 13 26.60 -7.96 18.13
C ILE A 13 27.48 -6.71 18.21
N VAL A 14 28.76 -6.90 18.31
CA VAL A 14 29.74 -5.83 18.52
C VAL A 14 30.69 -5.78 17.34
N HIS A 15 30.93 -4.60 16.79
CA HIS A 15 32.01 -4.35 15.83
C HIS A 15 33.17 -3.65 16.51
N GLY A 16 34.35 -4.21 16.35
CA GLY A 16 35.61 -3.57 16.79
C GLY A 16 36.35 -3.02 15.58
N GLU A 17 36.66 -1.74 15.61
CA GLU A 17 37.44 -1.03 14.63
C GLU A 17 38.69 -0.44 15.32
N ARG A 18 39.83 -0.57 14.67
CA ARG A 18 41.06 0.01 15.20
C ARG A 18 41.24 1.40 14.63
N ASP A 19 41.29 2.38 15.50
CA ASP A 19 41.61 3.76 15.13
C ASP A 19 43.00 3.80 14.50
N PRO A 20 43.14 4.26 13.25
CA PRO A 20 44.42 4.27 12.55
C PRO A 20 45.46 5.21 13.15
N VAL A 21 45.01 6.23 13.91
CA VAL A 21 45.91 7.24 14.53
C VAL A 21 46.33 6.83 15.92
N THR A 22 45.43 6.39 16.77
CA THR A 22 45.68 6.08 18.16
C THR A 22 46.01 4.61 18.40
N GLY A 23 45.75 3.72 17.44
CA GLY A 23 45.87 2.27 17.57
C GLY A 23 44.88 1.62 18.53
N LYS A 24 44.03 2.38 19.19
CA LYS A 24 43.00 1.89 20.11
C LYS A 24 41.85 1.21 19.35
N VAL A 25 41.31 0.15 19.96
CA VAL A 25 40.14 -0.53 19.42
C VAL A 25 38.88 0.12 19.98
N GLU A 26 38.13 0.80 19.14
CA GLU A 26 36.79 1.27 19.47
C GLU A 26 35.78 0.16 19.24
N GLN A 27 34.89 -0.04 20.20
CA GLN A 27 33.83 -1.06 20.13
C GLN A 27 32.48 -0.41 20.02
N ARG A 28 31.80 -0.69 18.90
CA ARG A 28 30.42 -0.25 18.63
C ARG A 28 29.46 -1.43 18.76
N VAL A 29 28.39 -1.28 19.54
CA VAL A 29 27.29 -2.25 19.57
C VAL A 29 26.40 -1.99 18.38
N LEU A 30 26.27 -2.98 17.50
CA LEU A 30 25.41 -2.90 16.32
C LEU A 30 23.97 -3.29 16.66
N PHE A 31 23.81 -4.35 17.49
CA PHE A 31 22.51 -4.82 17.89
C PHE A 31 22.59 -5.60 19.21
N THR A 32 21.48 -5.69 19.94
CA THR A 32 21.41 -6.49 21.18
C THR A 32 20.17 -7.38 21.14
N LEU A 33 20.38 -8.69 21.28
CA LEU A 33 19.35 -9.71 21.44
C LEU A 33 19.05 -9.91 22.92
N TYR A 34 17.75 -9.97 23.27
CA TYR A 34 17.30 -10.02 24.66
C TYR A 34 16.52 -11.29 25.01
N SER A 35 16.20 -12.15 24.05
CA SER A 35 15.47 -13.40 24.27
C SER A 35 15.90 -14.51 23.31
N LYS A 36 15.63 -15.76 23.69
CA LYS A 36 15.86 -16.92 22.82
C LYS A 36 15.02 -16.81 21.54
N ALA A 37 13.78 -16.35 21.64
CA ALA A 37 12.91 -16.16 20.49
C ALA A 37 13.53 -15.21 19.46
N GLU A 38 14.05 -14.05 19.89
CA GLU A 38 14.78 -13.12 19.02
C GLU A 38 16.04 -13.76 18.39
N ALA A 39 16.79 -14.50 19.20
CA ALA A 39 18.00 -15.13 18.72
C ALA A 39 17.74 -16.23 17.68
N LEU A 40 16.71 -17.06 17.90
CA LEU A 40 16.30 -18.10 16.96
C LEU A 40 15.84 -17.51 15.63
N GLU A 41 15.10 -16.43 15.68
CA GLU A 41 14.64 -15.75 14.48
C GLU A 41 15.81 -15.11 13.72
N ALA A 42 16.70 -14.43 14.43
CA ALA A 42 17.90 -13.81 13.84
C ALA A 42 18.79 -14.81 13.08
N ILE A 43 18.77 -16.09 13.46
CA ILE A 43 19.52 -17.16 12.78
C ILE A 43 18.67 -18.03 11.83
N GLY A 44 17.37 -17.71 11.65
CA GLY A 44 16.47 -18.43 10.76
C GLY A 44 16.00 -19.78 11.28
N ARG A 45 16.01 -19.99 12.60
CA ARG A 45 15.51 -21.21 13.29
C ARG A 45 14.20 -21.00 14.04
N GLY A 46 13.66 -19.77 14.02
CA GLY A 46 12.34 -19.46 14.52
C GLY A 46 11.22 -19.92 13.58
N SER A 47 9.97 -19.68 13.94
CA SER A 47 8.81 -20.07 13.12
C SER A 47 8.73 -19.26 11.80
N GLY A 48 9.25 -18.03 11.77
CA GLY A 48 9.44 -17.23 10.55
C GLY A 48 10.64 -17.64 9.68
N ARG A 49 11.46 -18.57 10.16
CA ARG A 49 12.61 -19.22 9.49
C ARG A 49 13.47 -18.27 8.63
N GLU A 50 13.59 -18.56 7.32
CA GLU A 50 14.49 -17.82 6.43
C GLU A 50 14.15 -16.34 6.29
N GLN A 51 12.88 -15.96 6.39
CA GLN A 51 12.46 -14.55 6.28
C GLN A 51 12.94 -13.71 7.47
N GLY A 52 12.87 -14.23 8.69
CA GLY A 52 13.35 -13.54 9.88
C GLY A 52 14.86 -13.30 9.81
N ALA A 53 15.64 -14.33 9.46
CA ALA A 53 17.09 -14.18 9.28
C ALA A 53 17.43 -13.18 8.17
N TYR A 54 16.72 -13.20 7.06
CA TYR A 54 16.93 -12.26 5.97
C TYR A 54 16.62 -10.82 6.39
N ARG A 55 15.50 -10.60 7.07
CA ARG A 55 15.13 -9.28 7.59
C ARG A 55 16.14 -8.75 8.59
N PHE A 56 16.56 -9.57 9.52
CA PHE A 56 17.57 -9.20 10.50
C PHE A 56 18.91 -8.81 9.85
N GLN A 57 19.37 -9.59 8.87
CA GLN A 57 20.57 -9.29 8.12
C GLN A 57 20.43 -7.98 7.33
N SER A 58 19.32 -7.82 6.60
CA SER A 58 19.06 -6.60 5.83
C SER A 58 18.97 -5.36 6.71
N LEU A 59 18.35 -5.48 7.88
CA LEU A 59 18.28 -4.41 8.86
C LEU A 59 19.67 -3.90 9.24
N LEU A 60 20.56 -4.79 9.67
CA LEU A 60 21.90 -4.41 10.09
C LEU A 60 22.78 -3.94 8.93
N GLU A 61 22.65 -4.53 7.75
CA GLU A 61 23.40 -4.11 6.57
C GLU A 61 22.95 -2.73 6.07
N ASN A 62 21.67 -2.40 6.19
CA ASN A 62 21.16 -1.08 5.84
C ASN A 62 21.56 -0.02 6.86
N GLU A 63 21.50 -0.34 8.14
CA GLU A 63 21.89 0.60 9.20
C GLU A 63 23.41 0.84 9.25
N TYR A 64 24.20 -0.20 8.91
CA TYR A 64 25.67 -0.13 8.93
C TYR A 64 26.28 -0.51 7.57
N PRO A 65 26.01 0.23 6.49
CA PRO A 65 26.42 -0.14 5.13
C PRO A 65 27.93 -0.23 4.92
N ASN A 66 28.70 0.39 5.78
CA ASN A 66 30.17 0.39 5.74
C ASN A 66 30.81 -0.73 6.59
N ILE A 67 30.00 -1.48 7.35
CA ILE A 67 30.49 -2.57 8.19
C ILE A 67 30.26 -3.91 7.48
N ARG A 68 31.33 -4.62 7.17
CA ARG A 68 31.22 -5.97 6.61
C ARG A 68 31.00 -6.98 7.72
N ILE A 69 29.78 -7.56 7.78
CA ILE A 69 29.37 -8.53 8.78
C ILE A 69 29.58 -9.95 8.24
N ASN A 70 30.28 -10.79 9.01
CA ASN A 70 30.41 -12.22 8.71
C ASN A 70 29.25 -12.97 9.38
N TRP A 71 28.16 -13.15 8.66
CA TRP A 71 26.92 -13.76 9.17
C TRP A 71 27.10 -15.20 9.64
N ALA A 72 27.98 -15.99 9.02
CA ALA A 72 28.26 -17.35 9.47
C ALA A 72 28.87 -17.35 10.89
N LYS A 73 29.78 -16.40 11.16
CA LYS A 73 30.38 -16.23 12.48
C LYS A 73 29.36 -15.72 13.50
N ILE A 74 28.50 -14.76 13.12
CA ILE A 74 27.46 -14.23 14.00
C ILE A 74 26.46 -15.32 14.35
N ARG A 75 25.98 -16.10 13.38
CA ARG A 75 25.06 -17.23 13.61
C ARG A 75 25.63 -18.21 14.62
N ARG A 76 26.87 -18.68 14.40
CA ARG A 76 27.54 -19.59 15.33
C ARG A 76 27.67 -18.97 16.72
N GLY A 77 28.07 -17.71 16.83
CA GLY A 77 28.17 -17.02 18.11
C GLY A 77 26.84 -16.87 18.84
N ILE A 78 25.75 -16.72 18.12
CA ILE A 78 24.36 -16.73 18.69
C ILE A 78 24.04 -18.15 19.17
N GLU A 79 24.22 -19.19 18.34
CA GLU A 79 23.98 -20.60 18.69
C GLU A 79 24.71 -21.04 19.93
N ASP A 80 26.00 -20.71 20.04
CA ASP A 80 26.85 -21.06 21.18
C ASP A 80 26.40 -20.40 22.49
N ASN A 81 25.68 -19.28 22.42
CA ASN A 81 25.31 -18.48 23.58
C ASN A 81 23.79 -18.37 23.82
N ILE A 82 22.93 -18.97 22.99
CA ILE A 82 21.50 -18.81 23.06
C ILE A 82 20.89 -19.24 24.40
N ASN A 83 21.45 -20.25 25.05
CA ASN A 83 20.98 -20.76 26.32
C ASN A 83 21.17 -19.79 27.50
N HIS A 84 21.91 -18.71 27.31
CA HIS A 84 22.08 -17.65 28.31
C HIS A 84 20.98 -16.58 28.22
N LEU A 85 20.18 -16.61 27.17
CA LEU A 85 19.05 -15.71 27.01
C LEU A 85 17.78 -16.22 27.69
N PRO A 86 16.94 -15.37 28.26
CA PRO A 86 15.62 -15.76 28.72
C PRO A 86 14.75 -16.19 27.53
N ASP A 87 13.77 -17.07 27.79
CA ASP A 87 12.89 -17.60 26.73
C ASP A 87 12.08 -16.47 26.04
N LEU A 88 11.57 -15.53 26.85
CA LEU A 88 10.82 -14.38 26.38
C LEU A 88 11.46 -13.07 26.86
N TYR A 89 11.30 -12.04 26.05
CA TYR A 89 11.68 -10.69 26.44
C TYR A 89 10.81 -10.19 27.58
N GLN A 90 11.43 -9.81 28.68
CA GLN A 90 10.74 -9.18 29.79
C GLN A 90 10.62 -7.68 29.52
N TYR A 91 9.49 -7.27 28.96
CA TYR A 91 9.14 -5.87 28.81
C TYR A 91 8.94 -5.24 30.19
N ARG A 92 9.57 -4.10 30.46
CA ARG A 92 9.41 -3.35 31.69
C ARG A 92 8.50 -2.13 31.46
N PRO A 93 7.16 -2.30 31.47
CA PRO A 93 6.23 -1.21 31.22
C PRO A 93 6.38 -0.06 32.23
N ALA A 94 6.79 -0.36 33.48
CA ALA A 94 6.96 0.63 34.53
C ALA A 94 7.95 1.76 34.19
N ARG A 95 9.00 1.48 33.39
CA ARG A 95 9.97 2.51 32.97
C ARG A 95 9.38 3.45 31.92
N LEU A 96 8.68 2.93 30.92
CA LEU A 96 8.01 3.72 29.90
C LEU A 96 6.88 4.55 30.49
N MET A 97 6.07 3.97 31.37
CA MET A 97 5.02 4.69 32.07
C MET A 97 5.58 5.79 32.99
N GLY A 98 6.72 5.53 33.62
CA GLY A 98 7.43 6.53 34.41
C GLY A 98 7.92 7.71 33.57
N GLN A 99 8.49 7.42 32.38
CA GLN A 99 8.94 8.44 31.45
C GLN A 99 7.75 9.26 30.94
N PHE A 100 6.72 8.61 30.42
CA PHE A 100 5.50 9.28 29.95
C PHE A 100 4.86 10.16 31.01
N ARG A 101 4.78 9.69 32.27
CA ARG A 101 4.27 10.47 33.39
C ARG A 101 5.14 11.69 33.67
N ALA A 102 6.46 11.55 33.63
CA ALA A 102 7.38 12.65 33.84
C ALA A 102 7.24 13.74 32.76
N ASP A 103 7.13 13.30 31.50
CA ASP A 103 6.95 14.20 30.36
C ASP A 103 5.60 14.91 30.43
N LEU A 104 4.53 14.20 30.79
CA LEU A 104 3.19 14.77 31.00
C LEU A 104 3.17 15.80 32.13
N LEU A 105 3.83 15.52 33.25
CA LEU A 105 3.96 16.47 34.37
C LEU A 105 4.81 17.69 33.99
N GLY A 106 5.85 17.48 33.18
CA GLY A 106 6.66 18.57 32.61
C GLY A 106 5.82 19.48 31.74
N PHE A 107 5.01 18.93 30.85
CA PHE A 107 4.08 19.66 30.01
C PHE A 107 3.01 20.40 30.86
N ALA A 108 2.40 19.74 31.84
CA ALA A 108 1.42 20.35 32.74
C ALA A 108 2.03 21.55 33.50
N ARG A 109 3.28 21.45 33.96
CA ARG A 109 3.97 22.59 34.62
C ARG A 109 4.16 23.78 33.66
N GLN A 110 4.49 23.54 32.41
CA GLN A 110 4.62 24.58 31.40
C GLN A 110 3.25 25.26 31.13
N LEU A 111 2.18 24.49 31.03
CA LEU A 111 0.82 25.01 30.85
C LEU A 111 0.35 25.91 32.00
N ILE A 112 0.73 25.60 33.26
CA ILE A 112 0.36 26.43 34.43
C ILE A 112 1.01 27.82 34.37
N LEU A 113 2.18 27.93 33.70
CA LEU A 113 2.95 29.17 33.56
C LEU A 113 2.71 29.89 32.22
N ALA A 114 1.91 29.30 31.33
CA ALA A 114 1.69 29.80 30.00
C ALA A 114 0.71 31.00 29.97
N ASP A 115 0.95 31.92 29.06
CA ASP A 115 0.01 33.00 28.77
C ASP A 115 -1.28 32.50 28.13
N PRO A 116 -2.42 33.22 28.24
CA PRO A 116 -3.71 32.81 27.66
C PRO A 116 -3.63 32.50 26.16
N GLN A 117 -2.79 33.19 25.39
CA GLN A 117 -2.59 32.93 23.95
C GLN A 117 -1.91 31.58 23.71
N ASP A 118 -0.95 31.19 24.55
CA ASP A 118 -0.26 29.91 24.47
C ASP A 118 -1.18 28.77 24.86
N LEU A 119 -2.08 28.99 25.84
CA LEU A 119 -3.12 28.02 26.22
C LEU A 119 -4.10 27.80 25.08
N GLU A 120 -4.53 28.84 24.39
CA GLU A 120 -5.42 28.70 23.23
C GLU A 120 -4.75 27.94 22.08
N SER A 121 -3.47 28.24 21.80
CA SER A 121 -2.67 27.54 20.79
C SER A 121 -2.49 26.05 21.15
N SER A 122 -2.23 25.75 22.44
CA SER A 122 -2.12 24.39 22.95
C SER A 122 -3.43 23.62 22.84
N ALA A 123 -4.57 24.26 23.15
CA ALA A 123 -5.89 23.66 23.00
C ALA A 123 -6.22 23.32 21.54
N LYS A 124 -5.87 24.22 20.59
CA LYS A 124 -6.01 23.98 19.15
C LYS A 124 -5.15 22.81 18.69
N LEU A 125 -3.90 22.71 19.17
CA LEU A 125 -3.00 21.61 18.86
C LEU A 125 -3.55 20.27 19.39
N ILE A 126 -4.02 20.22 20.63
CA ILE A 126 -4.63 19.02 21.21
C ILE A 126 -5.86 18.60 20.41
N ALA A 127 -6.73 19.57 20.05
CA ALA A 127 -7.91 19.29 19.24
C ALA A 127 -7.56 18.75 17.85
N LYS A 128 -6.48 19.25 17.24
CA LYS A 128 -5.97 18.75 15.96
C LYS A 128 -5.52 17.29 16.03
N HIS A 129 -4.92 16.88 17.15
CA HIS A 129 -4.39 15.52 17.35
C HIS A 129 -5.36 14.59 18.10
N ARG A 130 -6.64 14.97 18.18
CA ARG A 130 -7.64 14.19 18.91
C ARG A 130 -7.79 12.78 18.36
N HIS A 131 -7.80 12.63 17.04
CA HIS A 131 -7.99 11.33 16.40
C HIS A 131 -6.81 10.39 16.64
N GLU A 132 -5.57 10.90 16.68
CA GLU A 132 -4.39 10.11 17.03
C GLU A 132 -4.46 9.59 18.47
N LEU A 133 -4.92 10.44 19.40
CA LEU A 133 -5.11 10.04 20.81
C LEU A 133 -6.25 9.03 20.98
N GLU A 134 -7.35 9.19 20.27
CA GLU A 134 -8.45 8.24 20.27
C GLU A 134 -7.99 6.89 19.71
N PHE A 135 -7.26 6.90 18.59
CA PHE A 135 -6.68 5.68 18.01
C PHE A 135 -5.71 4.96 18.97
N LEU A 136 -4.78 5.69 19.59
CA LEU A 136 -3.87 5.09 20.58
C LEU A 136 -4.66 4.44 21.74
N ASN A 137 -5.72 5.04 22.19
CA ASN A 137 -6.58 4.48 23.23
C ASN A 137 -7.32 3.22 22.76
N GLU A 138 -7.82 3.21 21.52
CA GLU A 138 -8.43 2.03 20.90
C GLU A 138 -7.42 0.89 20.73
N LEU A 139 -6.22 1.19 20.26
CA LEU A 139 -5.15 0.21 20.11
C LEU A 139 -4.76 -0.42 21.46
N ILE A 140 -4.65 0.39 22.50
CA ILE A 140 -4.36 -0.10 23.86
C ILE A 140 -5.48 -1.03 24.33
N ARG A 141 -6.76 -0.62 24.17
CA ARG A 141 -7.92 -1.44 24.54
C ARG A 141 -7.93 -2.75 23.79
N TRP A 142 -7.78 -2.71 22.47
CA TRP A 142 -7.74 -3.91 21.63
C TRP A 142 -6.64 -4.88 22.10
N ARG A 143 -5.45 -4.38 22.40
CA ARG A 143 -4.36 -5.22 22.91
C ARG A 143 -4.64 -5.81 24.29
N LEU A 144 -5.31 -5.07 25.16
CA LEU A 144 -5.72 -5.57 26.47
C LEU A 144 -6.79 -6.67 26.33
N ASP A 145 -7.81 -6.45 25.48
CA ASP A 145 -8.92 -7.38 25.28
C ASP A 145 -8.44 -8.68 24.60
N ASN A 146 -7.42 -8.62 23.76
CA ASN A 146 -6.86 -9.79 23.07
C ASN A 146 -5.61 -10.37 23.74
N SER A 147 -5.18 -9.83 24.89
CA SER A 147 -3.95 -10.26 25.57
C SER A 147 -3.94 -11.72 26.00
N ASP A 148 -5.10 -12.32 26.26
CA ASP A 148 -5.23 -13.71 26.68
C ASP A 148 -5.32 -14.67 25.51
N GLN A 149 -5.88 -14.27 24.37
CA GLN A 149 -5.80 -14.99 23.11
C GLN A 149 -4.37 -15.02 22.57
N GLU A 150 -3.64 -13.92 22.68
CA GLU A 150 -2.22 -13.84 22.31
C GLU A 150 -1.35 -14.84 23.08
N LYS A 151 -1.72 -15.22 24.32
CA LYS A 151 -0.95 -16.20 25.10
C LYS A 151 -1.12 -17.64 24.63
N SER A 152 -2.23 -17.99 23.96
CA SER A 152 -2.56 -19.35 23.58
C SER A 152 -2.31 -19.68 22.10
N GLU A 153 -2.41 -18.70 21.19
CA GLU A 153 -2.36 -18.93 19.75
C GLU A 153 -1.30 -18.07 19.03
N TRP A 154 -0.86 -16.97 19.65
CA TRP A 154 0.16 -16.14 19.05
C TRP A 154 1.54 -16.71 19.29
N ASN A 155 2.01 -17.33 18.26
CA ASN A 155 3.40 -17.66 18.10
C ASN A 155 4.27 -16.49 18.53
N THR A 156 5.35 -16.81 19.20
CA THR A 156 6.51 -15.97 19.47
C THR A 156 6.94 -15.11 18.28
N ASP A 157 6.48 -15.41 17.08
CA ASP A 157 6.76 -14.76 15.80
C ASP A 157 6.29 -13.32 15.73
N ASN A 158 5.04 -13.05 16.07
CA ASN A 158 4.50 -11.70 15.98
C ASN A 158 5.10 -10.77 17.05
N GLN A 159 5.33 -11.28 18.27
CA GLN A 159 6.03 -10.50 19.28
C GLN A 159 7.47 -10.16 18.89
N PHE A 160 8.14 -11.10 18.22
CA PHE A 160 9.45 -10.90 17.66
C PHE A 160 9.46 -9.82 16.60
N TYR A 161 8.54 -9.88 15.64
CA TYR A 161 8.43 -8.92 14.55
C TYR A 161 8.26 -7.47 15.07
N TRP A 162 7.36 -7.26 16.02
CA TRP A 162 7.19 -5.96 16.68
C TRP A 162 8.45 -5.41 17.29
N ARG A 163 9.21 -6.24 17.97
CA ARG A 163 10.45 -5.82 18.65
C ARG A 163 11.54 -5.46 17.68
N PHE A 164 11.70 -6.22 16.61
CA PHE A 164 12.65 -5.91 15.56
C PHE A 164 12.26 -4.64 14.80
N ALA A 165 10.99 -4.50 14.45
CA ALA A 165 10.47 -3.32 13.80
C ALA A 165 10.74 -2.06 14.62
N LEU A 166 10.39 -2.07 15.91
CA LEU A 166 10.63 -0.92 16.78
C LEU A 166 12.11 -0.59 16.96
N ARG A 167 12.98 -1.59 17.08
CA ARG A 167 14.43 -1.38 17.22
C ARG A 167 15.09 -1.04 15.90
N GLY A 168 14.65 -1.64 14.83
CA GLY A 168 15.13 -1.42 13.48
C GLY A 168 14.49 -0.25 12.78
N ARG A 169 13.61 0.49 13.45
CA ARG A 169 12.80 1.56 12.85
C ARG A 169 11.93 1.09 11.70
N GLU A 170 11.59 -0.18 11.67
CA GLU A 170 10.59 -0.73 10.75
C GLU A 170 9.19 -0.60 11.35
N VAL A 171 8.24 -0.23 10.52
CA VAL A 171 6.83 -0.19 10.92
C VAL A 171 6.32 -1.62 11.12
N PRO A 172 5.67 -1.92 12.26
CA PRO A 172 5.07 -3.22 12.46
C PRO A 172 3.99 -3.52 11.41
N PRO A 173 4.02 -4.69 10.76
CA PRO A 173 3.04 -5.03 9.72
C PRO A 173 1.60 -4.97 10.20
N GLU A 174 1.32 -5.42 11.42
CA GLU A 174 -0.03 -5.43 11.96
C GLU A 174 -0.58 -4.01 12.11
N THR A 175 0.28 -3.04 12.43
CA THR A 175 -0.11 -1.63 12.49
C THR A 175 -0.35 -1.07 11.10
N GLU A 176 0.51 -1.41 10.14
CA GLU A 176 0.32 -1.04 8.73
C GLU A 176 -0.95 -1.69 8.17
N GLU A 177 -1.17 -2.98 8.40
CA GLU A 177 -2.38 -3.69 7.97
C GLU A 177 -3.66 -3.10 8.58
N THR A 178 -3.61 -2.71 9.86
CA THR A 178 -4.75 -2.04 10.52
C THR A 178 -5.05 -0.69 9.86
N ALA A 179 -4.02 0.12 9.62
CA ALA A 179 -4.17 1.42 8.97
C ALA A 179 -4.67 1.28 7.52
N ALA A 180 -4.11 0.31 6.77
CA ALA A 180 -4.55 0.00 5.42
C ALA A 180 -5.99 -0.53 5.39
N GLY A 181 -6.38 -1.35 6.37
CA GLY A 181 -7.76 -1.82 6.54
C GLY A 181 -8.77 -0.69 6.77
N TYR A 182 -8.42 0.32 7.55
CA TYR A 182 -9.25 1.52 7.68
C TYR A 182 -9.35 2.30 6.37
N TYR A 183 -8.25 2.41 5.61
CA TYR A 183 -8.27 3.03 4.28
C TYR A 183 -9.18 2.27 3.32
N GLU A 184 -9.07 0.94 3.25
CA GLU A 184 -9.91 0.08 2.41
C GLU A 184 -11.41 0.19 2.78
N GLN A 185 -11.71 0.40 4.06
CA GLN A 185 -13.09 0.63 4.55
C GLN A 185 -13.56 2.08 4.39
N MET A 186 -12.75 2.94 3.75
CA MET A 186 -13.03 4.38 3.59
C MET A 186 -13.16 5.15 4.92
N GLU A 187 -12.58 4.62 6.01
CA GLU A 187 -12.48 5.31 7.29
C GLU A 187 -11.25 6.23 7.31
N TYR A 188 -11.21 7.17 6.36
CA TYR A 188 -10.04 7.99 6.04
C TYR A 188 -9.46 8.73 7.23
N GLN A 189 -10.28 9.25 8.14
CA GLN A 189 -9.79 9.97 9.32
C GLN A 189 -8.94 9.08 10.23
N LYS A 190 -9.37 7.84 10.45
CA LYS A 190 -8.61 6.87 11.27
C LYS A 190 -7.33 6.46 10.56
N ALA A 191 -7.42 6.12 9.28
CA ALA A 191 -6.27 5.75 8.49
C ALA A 191 -5.21 6.87 8.45
N GLU A 192 -5.65 8.11 8.18
CA GLU A 192 -4.78 9.29 8.12
C GLU A 192 -4.08 9.54 9.45
N ALA A 193 -4.80 9.47 10.57
CA ALA A 193 -4.23 9.66 11.90
C ALA A 193 -3.10 8.66 12.20
N ILE A 194 -3.33 7.38 11.86
CA ILE A 194 -2.32 6.33 12.05
C ILE A 194 -1.12 6.57 11.15
N PHE A 195 -1.33 6.77 9.84
CA PHE A 195 -0.22 6.96 8.90
C PHE A 195 0.59 8.21 9.21
N ARG A 196 -0.04 9.32 9.64
CA ARG A 196 0.69 10.52 10.10
C ARG A 196 1.60 10.20 11.28
N MET A 197 1.08 9.50 12.29
CA MET A 197 1.87 9.09 13.44
C MET A 197 3.03 8.15 13.05
N LEU A 198 2.80 7.23 12.12
CA LEU A 198 3.82 6.30 11.66
C LEU A 198 4.94 7.00 10.89
N VAL A 199 4.64 7.95 10.00
CA VAL A 199 5.68 8.68 9.25
C VAL A 199 6.47 9.65 10.13
N GLU A 200 5.90 10.13 11.23
CA GLU A 200 6.62 10.91 12.25
C GLU A 200 7.53 10.03 13.11
N ALA A 201 7.10 8.79 13.40
CA ALA A 201 7.87 7.86 14.22
C ALA A 201 8.97 7.11 13.43
N PHE A 202 8.83 6.98 12.13
CA PHE A 202 9.70 6.19 11.25
C PHE A 202 10.10 6.98 10.00
N ASP A 203 11.26 7.62 10.04
CA ASP A 203 11.78 8.52 8.99
C ASP A 203 11.89 7.87 7.59
N ASP A 204 12.04 6.54 7.55
CA ASP A 204 12.20 5.77 6.31
C ASP A 204 10.89 5.08 5.86
N TYR A 205 9.75 5.44 6.44
CA TYR A 205 8.47 4.83 6.11
C TYR A 205 7.83 5.46 4.87
N ALA A 206 8.36 5.11 3.70
CA ALA A 206 7.87 5.61 2.41
C ALA A 206 6.43 5.20 2.11
N GLU A 207 6.00 3.99 2.50
CA GLU A 207 4.65 3.50 2.25
C GLU A 207 3.59 4.32 3.02
N GLY A 208 3.91 4.80 4.22
CA GLY A 208 3.01 5.68 4.96
C GLY A 208 2.71 6.99 4.23
N HIS A 209 3.73 7.60 3.62
CA HIS A 209 3.52 8.77 2.76
C HIS A 209 2.69 8.43 1.52
N ASN A 210 2.86 7.23 0.95
CA ASN A 210 2.05 6.77 -0.17
C ASN A 210 0.56 6.69 0.21
N TYR A 211 0.22 6.10 1.36
CA TYR A 211 -1.15 6.04 1.85
C TYR A 211 -1.73 7.42 2.18
N LEU A 212 -0.94 8.31 2.80
CA LEU A 212 -1.36 9.70 3.03
C LEU A 212 -1.69 10.43 1.71
N GLY A 213 -0.88 10.19 0.69
CA GLY A 213 -1.15 10.69 -0.65
C GLY A 213 -2.44 10.14 -1.26
N LEU A 214 -2.70 8.84 -1.11
CA LEU A 214 -3.95 8.21 -1.57
C LEU A 214 -5.18 8.75 -0.83
N ILE A 215 -5.11 8.90 0.49
CA ILE A 215 -6.18 9.48 1.31
C ILE A 215 -6.48 10.92 0.87
N ALA A 216 -5.43 11.73 0.67
CA ALA A 216 -5.58 13.09 0.19
C ALA A 216 -6.21 13.15 -1.21
N LEU A 217 -5.80 12.24 -2.10
CA LEU A 217 -6.35 12.11 -3.45
C LEU A 217 -7.84 11.75 -3.43
N ASP A 218 -8.23 10.78 -2.59
CA ASP A 218 -9.63 10.36 -2.44
C ASP A 218 -10.53 11.48 -1.88
N GLN A 219 -9.94 12.37 -1.08
CA GLN A 219 -10.61 13.54 -0.50
C GLN A 219 -10.49 14.82 -1.35
N ASP A 220 -9.99 14.71 -2.59
CA ASP A 220 -9.80 15.84 -3.53
C ASP A 220 -8.81 16.91 -3.07
N ARG A 221 -7.90 16.57 -2.16
CA ARG A 221 -6.81 17.43 -1.68
C ARG A 221 -5.56 17.23 -2.56
N LEU A 222 -5.64 17.67 -3.83
CA LEU A 222 -4.67 17.33 -4.87
C LEU A 222 -3.25 17.80 -4.57
N ASP A 223 -3.05 19.02 -4.08
CA ASP A 223 -1.72 19.56 -3.75
C ASP A 223 -1.05 18.76 -2.63
N GLU A 224 -1.83 18.35 -1.63
CA GLU A 224 -1.34 17.52 -0.53
C GLU A 224 -0.99 16.10 -1.03
N ALA A 225 -1.81 15.51 -1.89
CA ALA A 225 -1.55 14.23 -2.51
C ALA A 225 -0.25 14.24 -3.32
N ILE A 226 -0.05 15.24 -4.18
CA ILE A 226 1.17 15.43 -4.97
C ILE A 226 2.40 15.56 -4.06
N SER A 227 2.28 16.36 -2.98
CA SER A 227 3.35 16.53 -2.00
C SER A 227 3.74 15.21 -1.34
N HIS A 228 2.75 14.44 -0.88
CA HIS A 228 2.99 13.14 -0.25
C HIS A 228 3.60 12.12 -1.22
N PHE A 229 3.16 12.05 -2.47
CA PHE A 229 3.76 11.16 -3.47
C PHE A 229 5.20 11.55 -3.83
N ARG A 230 5.52 12.84 -3.89
CA ARG A 230 6.90 13.31 -4.04
C ARG A 230 7.76 12.88 -2.85
N THR A 231 7.24 13.00 -1.62
CA THR A 231 7.92 12.53 -0.40
C THR A 231 8.07 11.00 -0.42
N THR A 232 7.06 10.25 -0.86
CA THR A 232 7.15 8.80 -1.04
C THR A 232 8.31 8.42 -1.95
N MET A 233 8.48 9.13 -3.05
CA MET A 233 9.59 8.90 -3.98
C MET A 233 10.95 9.24 -3.35
N GLU A 234 11.05 10.36 -2.66
CA GLU A 234 12.29 10.77 -2.00
C GLU A 234 12.73 9.76 -0.93
N VAL A 235 11.82 9.41 -0.02
CA VAL A 235 12.09 8.42 1.03
C VAL A 235 12.33 7.05 0.42
N GLY A 236 11.47 6.61 -0.50
CA GLY A 236 11.59 5.32 -1.18
C GLY A 236 12.91 5.16 -1.94
N ARG A 237 13.43 6.24 -2.54
CA ARG A 237 14.71 6.21 -3.23
C ARG A 237 15.90 5.96 -2.29
N ARG A 238 15.84 6.45 -1.06
CA ARG A 238 16.87 6.21 -0.03
C ARG A 238 16.94 4.72 0.37
N LEU A 239 15.83 3.99 0.24
CA LEU A 239 15.74 2.57 0.58
C LEU A 239 16.33 1.64 -0.50
N PHE A 240 16.71 2.16 -1.66
CA PHE A 240 17.26 1.34 -2.73
C PHE A 240 18.61 0.74 -2.36
N PRO A 241 18.81 -0.56 -2.56
CA PRO A 241 20.12 -1.17 -2.49
C PRO A 241 21.10 -0.50 -3.47
N LYS A 242 22.35 -0.30 -3.07
CA LYS A 242 23.37 0.44 -3.86
C LYS A 242 23.58 -0.11 -5.27
N ARG A 243 23.30 -1.41 -5.49
CA ARG A 243 23.48 -2.08 -6.78
C ARG A 243 22.29 -3.00 -7.05
N LEU A 244 21.24 -2.46 -7.63
CA LEU A 244 20.07 -3.23 -8.01
C LEU A 244 19.76 -2.98 -9.51
N ALA A 245 19.66 -4.06 -10.28
CA ALA A 245 19.24 -3.96 -11.68
C ALA A 245 17.73 -3.67 -11.77
N LYS A 246 17.31 -2.83 -12.72
CA LYS A 246 15.92 -2.41 -12.95
C LYS A 246 14.93 -3.59 -12.97
N LYS A 247 15.25 -4.67 -13.66
CA LYS A 247 14.44 -5.91 -13.74
C LYS A 247 14.12 -6.56 -12.40
N HIS A 248 14.75 -6.13 -11.31
CA HIS A 248 14.54 -6.64 -9.96
C HIS A 248 13.81 -5.65 -9.05
N TYR A 249 13.45 -4.46 -9.53
CA TYR A 249 12.80 -3.45 -8.69
C TYR A 249 11.49 -3.99 -8.09
N TRP A 250 10.58 -4.50 -8.91
CA TRP A 250 9.32 -5.09 -8.41
C TRP A 250 9.50 -6.35 -7.54
N LYS A 251 10.64 -7.03 -7.65
CA LYS A 251 10.94 -8.23 -6.83
C LYS A 251 11.39 -7.89 -5.42
N ARG A 252 11.76 -6.64 -5.14
CA ARG A 252 12.21 -6.17 -3.84
C ARG A 252 11.15 -5.32 -3.16
N LEU A 253 10.78 -5.68 -1.93
CA LEU A 253 9.78 -4.91 -1.18
C LEU A 253 10.23 -3.47 -0.94
N ALA A 254 11.50 -3.26 -0.59
CA ALA A 254 12.08 -1.94 -0.30
C ALA A 254 12.04 -0.96 -1.49
N THR A 255 11.89 -1.42 -2.73
CA THR A 255 11.85 -0.55 -3.91
C THR A 255 10.44 -0.23 -4.39
N ARG A 256 9.45 -1.03 -3.97
CA ARG A 256 8.05 -0.88 -4.39
C ARG A 256 7.43 0.48 -4.02
N PRO A 257 7.68 1.05 -2.83
CA PRO A 257 7.12 2.37 -2.48
C PRO A 257 7.52 3.46 -3.47
N TYR A 258 8.78 3.49 -3.93
CA TYR A 258 9.24 4.44 -4.93
C TYR A 258 8.45 4.34 -6.25
N MET A 259 8.23 3.11 -6.74
CA MET A 259 7.51 2.89 -7.98
C MET A 259 6.02 3.20 -7.86
N ARG A 260 5.40 2.83 -6.72
CA ARG A 260 4.02 3.21 -6.41
C ARG A 260 3.88 4.73 -6.32
N GLY A 261 4.82 5.39 -5.62
CA GLY A 261 4.86 6.85 -5.53
C GLY A 261 4.93 7.53 -6.90
N LEU A 262 5.73 7.01 -7.84
CA LEU A 262 5.76 7.51 -9.22
C LEU A 262 4.44 7.31 -9.96
N GLY A 263 3.83 6.12 -9.87
CA GLY A 263 2.55 5.84 -10.51
C GLY A 263 1.42 6.69 -9.96
N ASN A 264 1.35 6.82 -8.63
CA ASN A 264 0.35 7.64 -7.96
C ASN A 264 0.57 9.15 -8.16
N LEU A 265 1.84 9.58 -8.29
CA LEU A 265 2.16 10.96 -8.68
C LEU A 265 1.66 11.27 -10.09
N ALA A 266 1.86 10.36 -11.04
CA ALA A 266 1.34 10.52 -12.40
C ALA A 266 -0.20 10.65 -12.40
N LEU A 267 -0.89 9.83 -11.57
CA LEU A 267 -2.34 9.90 -11.39
C LEU A 267 -2.78 11.24 -10.79
N ALA A 268 -2.14 11.69 -9.71
CA ALA A 268 -2.50 12.93 -9.03
C ALA A 268 -2.27 14.16 -9.93
N LEU A 269 -1.16 14.20 -10.65
CA LEU A 269 -0.85 15.25 -11.63
C LEU A 269 -1.83 15.24 -12.81
N ASN A 270 -2.17 14.04 -13.32
CA ASN A 270 -3.19 13.90 -14.36
C ASN A 270 -4.54 14.48 -13.89
N ARG A 271 -4.93 14.19 -12.65
CA ARG A 271 -6.17 14.71 -12.07
C ARG A 271 -6.12 16.22 -11.84
N ALA A 272 -4.97 16.77 -11.46
CA ALA A 272 -4.74 18.20 -11.31
C ALA A 272 -4.70 18.95 -12.65
N GLY A 273 -4.63 18.22 -13.79
CA GLY A 273 -4.49 18.82 -15.13
C GLY A 273 -3.05 19.14 -15.53
N GLU A 274 -2.08 18.75 -14.69
CA GLU A 274 -0.65 18.92 -14.91
C GLU A 274 -0.10 17.81 -15.83
N TYR A 275 -0.64 17.72 -17.04
CA TYR A 275 -0.44 16.60 -17.95
C TYR A 275 1.02 16.41 -18.39
N ILE A 276 1.81 17.48 -18.47
CA ILE A 276 3.23 17.41 -18.87
C ILE A 276 4.03 16.69 -17.79
N GLU A 277 3.90 17.14 -16.53
CA GLU A 277 4.58 16.50 -15.40
C GLU A 277 4.09 15.05 -15.19
N ALA A 278 2.80 14.78 -15.43
CA ALA A 278 2.25 13.44 -15.38
C ALA A 278 2.91 12.49 -16.41
N LEU A 279 3.12 12.97 -17.64
CA LEU A 279 3.84 12.22 -18.68
C LEU A 279 5.32 12.01 -18.32
N ASP A 280 5.97 12.99 -17.71
CA ASP A 280 7.35 12.87 -17.21
C ASP A 280 7.46 11.81 -16.11
N ALA A 281 6.48 11.72 -15.22
CA ALA A 281 6.42 10.66 -14.20
C ALA A 281 6.25 9.27 -14.85
N CYS A 282 5.43 9.14 -15.89
CA CYS A 282 5.32 7.91 -16.67
C CYS A 282 6.63 7.54 -17.36
N GLU A 283 7.35 8.52 -17.93
CA GLU A 283 8.65 8.28 -18.55
C GLU A 283 9.68 7.78 -17.54
N LYS A 284 9.68 8.29 -16.32
CA LYS A 284 10.53 7.81 -15.22
C LYS A 284 10.18 6.38 -14.82
N LEU A 285 8.90 6.01 -14.73
CA LEU A 285 8.47 4.64 -14.47
C LEU A 285 9.06 3.67 -15.50
N GLU A 286 8.97 4.00 -16.78
CA GLU A 286 9.49 3.18 -17.85
C GLU A 286 11.02 3.12 -17.84
N ARG A 287 11.69 4.28 -17.88
CA ARG A 287 13.14 4.35 -18.06
C ARG A 287 13.93 3.97 -16.81
N GLU A 288 13.48 4.39 -15.64
CA GLU A 288 14.20 4.13 -14.39
C GLU A 288 13.81 2.80 -13.76
N CYS A 289 12.52 2.45 -13.81
CA CYS A 289 12.00 1.28 -13.10
C CYS A 289 11.81 0.07 -14.01
N GLY A 290 11.73 0.27 -15.34
CA GLY A 290 11.37 -0.78 -16.29
C GLY A 290 9.92 -1.26 -16.08
N ASP A 291 9.04 -0.34 -15.66
CA ASP A 291 7.62 -0.60 -15.46
C ASP A 291 6.81 -0.05 -16.63
N ASP A 292 6.95 -0.73 -17.77
CA ASP A 292 6.34 -0.33 -19.03
C ASP A 292 4.81 -0.41 -18.98
N LEU A 293 4.25 -1.37 -18.21
CA LEU A 293 2.82 -1.57 -18.09
C LEU A 293 2.13 -0.41 -17.36
N SER A 294 2.61 -0.06 -16.15
CA SER A 294 2.04 1.05 -15.39
C SER A 294 2.21 2.39 -16.10
N ALA A 295 3.35 2.58 -16.77
CA ALA A 295 3.60 3.77 -17.58
C ALA A 295 2.63 3.87 -18.77
N ALA A 296 2.41 2.79 -19.52
CA ALA A 296 1.51 2.76 -20.67
C ALA A 296 0.05 3.01 -20.25
N TRP A 297 -0.38 2.41 -19.14
CA TRP A 297 -1.73 2.59 -18.61
C TRP A 297 -2.01 4.04 -18.19
N ASN A 298 -1.11 4.65 -17.43
CA ASN A 298 -1.23 6.07 -17.04
C ASN A 298 -1.22 6.99 -18.27
N ARG A 299 -0.33 6.75 -19.24
CA ARG A 299 -0.30 7.54 -20.48
C ARG A 299 -1.60 7.45 -21.26
N ALA A 300 -2.18 6.25 -21.38
CA ALA A 300 -3.45 6.04 -22.07
C ALA A 300 -4.56 6.90 -21.46
N ALA A 301 -4.65 6.95 -20.12
CA ALA A 301 -5.61 7.80 -19.42
C ALA A 301 -5.36 9.30 -19.64
N ILE A 302 -4.08 9.73 -19.60
CA ILE A 302 -3.70 11.14 -19.88
C ILE A 302 -4.08 11.52 -21.31
N TYR A 303 -3.83 10.66 -22.29
CA TYR A 303 -4.22 10.93 -23.69
C TYR A 303 -5.73 10.98 -23.86
N LEU A 304 -6.48 10.12 -23.14
CA LEU A 304 -7.94 10.18 -23.13
C LEU A 304 -8.44 11.51 -22.54
N ASN A 305 -7.89 11.95 -21.40
CA ASN A 305 -8.24 13.20 -20.74
C ASN A 305 -7.93 14.44 -21.60
N THR A 306 -6.89 14.36 -22.44
CA THR A 306 -6.47 15.46 -23.33
C THR A 306 -7.08 15.40 -24.72
N GLY A 307 -8.01 14.48 -25.00
CA GLY A 307 -8.71 14.37 -26.28
C GLY A 307 -7.89 13.75 -27.41
N ARG A 308 -6.79 13.06 -27.09
CA ARG A 308 -5.95 12.36 -28.05
C ARG A 308 -6.44 10.93 -28.25
N TRP A 309 -7.68 10.78 -28.75
CA TRP A 309 -8.42 9.53 -28.76
C TRP A 309 -7.68 8.37 -29.45
N GLN A 310 -7.10 8.64 -30.62
CA GLN A 310 -6.37 7.63 -31.36
C GLN A 310 -5.19 7.08 -30.57
N ILE A 311 -4.39 7.96 -29.98
CA ILE A 311 -3.20 7.56 -29.20
C ILE A 311 -3.63 6.84 -27.91
N ALA A 312 -4.67 7.33 -27.24
CA ALA A 312 -5.23 6.68 -26.05
C ALA A 312 -5.64 5.25 -26.35
N ARG A 313 -6.35 5.03 -27.47
CA ARG A 313 -6.77 3.71 -27.93
C ARG A 313 -5.57 2.79 -28.20
N GLU A 314 -4.61 3.24 -29.00
CA GLU A 314 -3.43 2.45 -29.36
C GLU A 314 -2.64 1.99 -28.13
N HIS A 315 -2.44 2.88 -27.14
CA HIS A 315 -1.76 2.54 -25.90
C HIS A 315 -2.56 1.57 -25.02
N SER A 316 -3.89 1.68 -25.00
CA SER A 316 -4.72 0.87 -24.10
C SER A 316 -5.09 -0.49 -24.70
N GLU A 317 -5.22 -0.63 -26.04
CA GLU A 317 -5.60 -1.90 -26.66
C GLU A 317 -4.60 -3.02 -26.46
N GLY A 318 -3.30 -2.73 -26.52
CA GLY A 318 -2.27 -3.71 -26.20
C GLY A 318 -2.38 -4.24 -24.76
N LEU A 319 -2.76 -3.38 -23.82
CA LEU A 319 -2.96 -3.73 -22.42
C LEU A 319 -4.28 -4.47 -22.16
N ALA A 320 -5.32 -4.21 -22.96
CA ALA A 320 -6.61 -4.89 -22.86
C ALA A 320 -6.51 -6.38 -23.19
N HIS A 321 -5.62 -6.76 -24.08
CA HIS A 321 -5.35 -8.17 -24.40
C HIS A 321 -4.65 -8.93 -23.28
N ASP A 322 -3.88 -8.25 -22.43
CA ASP A 322 -3.16 -8.83 -21.30
C ASP A 322 -4.03 -8.88 -20.01
N MET A 323 -5.36 -8.92 -20.14
CA MET A 323 -6.32 -9.05 -19.05
C MET A 323 -6.31 -7.88 -18.05
N ASN A 324 -6.04 -6.66 -18.52
CA ASN A 324 -6.23 -5.45 -17.73
C ASN A 324 -7.61 -4.84 -18.02
N PRO A 325 -8.63 -5.05 -17.18
CA PRO A 325 -9.99 -4.56 -17.42
C PRO A 325 -10.07 -3.02 -17.49
N ASP A 326 -9.17 -2.32 -16.78
CA ASP A 326 -9.17 -0.85 -16.76
C ASP A 326 -8.75 -0.28 -18.12
N ALA A 327 -7.83 -0.95 -18.81
CA ALA A 327 -7.43 -0.59 -20.17
C ALA A 327 -8.60 -0.74 -21.16
N CYS A 328 -9.50 -1.71 -20.93
CA CYS A 328 -10.70 -1.87 -21.73
C CYS A 328 -11.64 -0.67 -21.65
N PHE A 329 -11.79 -0.07 -20.47
CA PHE A 329 -12.58 1.16 -20.33
C PHE A 329 -11.96 2.33 -21.10
N ILE A 330 -10.64 2.52 -21.00
CA ILE A 330 -9.93 3.60 -21.73
C ILE A 330 -10.09 3.41 -23.24
N ALA A 331 -9.79 2.20 -23.74
CA ALA A 331 -9.93 1.86 -25.15
C ALA A 331 -11.38 2.00 -25.65
N GLY A 332 -12.34 1.57 -24.84
CA GLY A 332 -13.76 1.68 -25.14
C GLY A 332 -14.23 3.12 -25.25
N PHE A 333 -13.88 3.98 -24.29
CA PHE A 333 -14.20 5.41 -24.37
C PHE A 333 -13.55 6.09 -25.57
N ALA A 334 -12.28 5.80 -25.85
CA ALA A 334 -11.59 6.32 -27.03
C ALA A 334 -12.26 5.87 -28.32
N SER A 335 -12.68 4.60 -28.41
CA SER A 335 -13.38 4.05 -29.59
C SER A 335 -14.72 4.73 -29.85
N ILE A 336 -15.47 5.12 -28.79
CA ILE A 336 -16.71 5.88 -28.96
C ILE A 336 -16.43 7.26 -29.58
N GLU A 337 -15.43 7.96 -29.08
CA GLU A 337 -15.08 9.30 -29.60
C GLU A 337 -14.55 9.24 -31.05
N LEU A 338 -14.04 8.07 -31.48
CA LEU A 338 -13.64 7.78 -32.86
C LEU A 338 -14.78 7.26 -33.74
N GLY A 339 -16.00 7.06 -33.19
CA GLY A 339 -17.17 6.58 -33.94
C GLY A 339 -17.24 5.05 -34.12
N GLU A 340 -16.40 4.29 -33.44
CA GLU A 340 -16.31 2.81 -33.54
C GLU A 340 -17.25 2.14 -32.50
N CYS A 341 -18.55 2.33 -32.62
CA CYS A 341 -19.53 1.97 -31.56
C CYS A 341 -19.53 0.48 -31.20
N GLU A 342 -19.55 -0.44 -32.17
CA GLU A 342 -19.59 -1.88 -31.90
C GLU A 342 -18.34 -2.35 -31.14
N ARG A 343 -17.17 -1.90 -31.56
CA ARG A 343 -15.90 -2.16 -30.88
C ARG A 343 -15.90 -1.62 -29.46
N ALA A 344 -16.41 -0.40 -29.30
CA ALA A 344 -16.52 0.24 -28.00
C ALA A 344 -17.42 -0.55 -27.04
N VAL A 345 -18.57 -1.04 -27.49
CA VAL A 345 -19.47 -1.88 -26.69
C VAL A 345 -18.75 -3.14 -26.23
N GLY A 346 -18.01 -3.82 -27.11
CA GLY A 346 -17.24 -5.02 -26.75
C GLY A 346 -16.19 -4.74 -25.66
N LEU A 347 -15.41 -3.68 -25.82
CA LEU A 347 -14.37 -3.30 -24.85
C LEU A 347 -14.97 -2.88 -23.50
N LEU A 348 -16.00 -2.06 -23.52
CA LEU A 348 -16.66 -1.57 -22.30
C LEU A 348 -17.39 -2.69 -21.56
N LEU A 349 -17.99 -3.64 -22.28
CA LEU A 349 -18.63 -4.81 -21.69
C LEU A 349 -17.59 -5.76 -21.10
N HIS A 350 -16.46 -5.94 -21.77
CA HIS A 350 -15.34 -6.72 -21.22
C HIS A 350 -14.86 -6.15 -19.88
N GLY A 351 -14.54 -4.86 -19.82
CA GLY A 351 -14.16 -4.19 -18.57
C GLY A 351 -15.25 -4.30 -17.50
N ALA A 352 -16.53 -4.14 -17.88
CA ALA A 352 -17.66 -4.19 -16.98
C ALA A 352 -17.90 -5.59 -16.37
N LEU A 353 -17.71 -6.65 -17.14
CA LEU A 353 -17.85 -8.03 -16.64
C LEU A 353 -16.66 -8.49 -15.80
N HIS A 354 -15.47 -7.89 -15.96
CA HIS A 354 -14.33 -8.14 -15.10
C HIS A 354 -14.41 -7.34 -13.79
N ASN A 355 -14.99 -6.15 -13.81
CA ASN A 355 -15.18 -5.32 -12.62
C ASN A 355 -16.56 -4.61 -12.66
N PRO A 356 -17.64 -5.28 -12.22
CA PRO A 356 -18.98 -4.71 -12.18
C PRO A 356 -19.10 -3.46 -11.30
N GLN A 357 -18.31 -3.36 -10.22
CA GLN A 357 -18.31 -2.18 -9.36
C GLN A 357 -17.71 -0.98 -10.09
N ALA A 358 -16.58 -1.14 -10.77
CA ALA A 358 -15.99 -0.08 -11.58
C ALA A 358 -16.96 0.39 -12.68
N ALA A 359 -17.65 -0.56 -13.32
CA ALA A 359 -18.64 -0.23 -14.35
C ALA A 359 -19.73 0.72 -13.82
N ARG A 360 -20.29 0.45 -12.66
CA ARG A 360 -21.31 1.29 -12.02
C ARG A 360 -20.76 2.65 -11.61
N ILE A 361 -19.56 2.66 -11.00
CA ILE A 361 -18.90 3.90 -10.56
C ILE A 361 -18.63 4.85 -11.74
N LEU A 362 -18.11 4.33 -12.85
CA LEU A 362 -17.84 5.12 -14.06
C LEU A 362 -19.13 5.64 -14.71
N ALA A 363 -20.22 4.86 -14.68
CA ALA A 363 -21.52 5.28 -15.14
C ALA A 363 -22.19 6.32 -14.22
N GLY A 364 -21.64 6.55 -13.03
CA GLY A 364 -22.22 7.42 -11.99
C GLY A 364 -23.47 6.82 -11.37
N ILE A 365 -23.55 5.49 -11.30
CA ILE A 365 -24.61 4.77 -10.59
C ILE A 365 -24.12 4.63 -9.14
N PRO A 366 -24.95 5.02 -8.15
CA PRO A 366 -24.59 4.87 -6.75
C PRO A 366 -24.29 3.41 -6.41
N THR A 367 -23.13 3.17 -5.83
CA THR A 367 -22.73 1.88 -5.25
C THR A 367 -22.79 2.01 -3.74
N GLY A 368 -23.32 0.99 -3.05
CA GLY A 368 -23.34 0.96 -1.59
C GLY A 368 -21.91 0.89 -0.98
N LYS A 369 -21.82 1.00 0.34
CA LYS A 369 -20.57 0.67 1.05
C LYS A 369 -20.28 -0.81 0.82
N PRO A 370 -19.04 -1.18 0.43
CA PRO A 370 -18.67 -2.58 0.24
C PRO A 370 -18.95 -3.42 1.47
N ALA A 371 -19.55 -4.58 1.30
CA ALA A 371 -19.93 -5.48 2.39
C ALA A 371 -18.78 -6.42 2.81
N ASN A 372 -17.82 -6.67 1.92
CA ASN A 372 -16.69 -7.57 2.14
C ASN A 372 -15.42 -7.07 1.42
N ARG A 373 -14.30 -7.73 1.66
CA ARG A 373 -13.00 -7.36 1.10
C ARG A 373 -12.98 -7.37 -0.44
N HIS A 374 -13.59 -8.37 -1.05
CA HIS A 374 -13.61 -8.50 -2.52
C HIS A 374 -14.37 -7.34 -3.17
N GLU A 375 -15.55 -7.00 -2.62
CA GLU A 375 -16.30 -5.84 -3.08
C GLU A 375 -15.52 -4.53 -2.88
N ALA A 376 -14.79 -4.42 -1.76
CA ALA A 376 -13.93 -3.26 -1.48
C ALA A 376 -12.80 -3.14 -2.51
N GLU A 377 -12.15 -4.25 -2.89
CA GLU A 377 -11.12 -4.26 -3.92
C GLU A 377 -11.67 -3.77 -5.27
N GLY A 378 -12.81 -4.31 -5.72
CA GLY A 378 -13.47 -3.88 -6.96
C GLY A 378 -13.95 -2.43 -6.92
N HIS A 379 -14.48 -1.99 -5.79
CA HIS A 379 -14.93 -0.62 -5.57
C HIS A 379 -13.76 0.37 -5.62
N ASN A 380 -12.67 0.08 -4.91
CA ASN A 380 -11.46 0.92 -4.87
C ASN A 380 -10.80 1.01 -6.26
N ALA A 381 -10.73 -0.11 -7.00
CA ALA A 381 -10.27 -0.09 -8.39
C ALA A 381 -11.13 0.83 -9.26
N GLY A 382 -12.46 0.78 -9.10
CA GLY A 382 -13.38 1.67 -9.79
C GLY A 382 -13.22 3.15 -9.45
N LEU A 383 -12.97 3.46 -8.16
CA LEU A 383 -12.68 4.82 -7.72
C LEU A 383 -11.37 5.33 -8.31
N TYR A 384 -10.32 4.50 -8.28
CA TYR A 384 -9.02 4.81 -8.84
C TYR A 384 -9.12 5.11 -10.35
N LEU A 385 -9.82 4.25 -11.09
CA LEU A 385 -10.05 4.45 -12.52
C LEU A 385 -10.85 5.73 -12.80
N ARG A 386 -11.90 6.00 -12.02
CA ARG A 386 -12.68 7.24 -12.13
C ARG A 386 -11.81 8.48 -11.89
N GLN A 387 -10.90 8.43 -10.93
CA GLN A 387 -9.97 9.51 -10.66
C GLN A 387 -9.01 9.71 -11.84
N ASN A 388 -8.47 8.62 -12.38
CA ASN A 388 -7.56 8.67 -13.51
C ASN A 388 -8.23 9.22 -14.78
N LEU A 389 -9.52 8.98 -14.96
CA LEU A 389 -10.32 9.47 -16.09
C LEU A 389 -11.10 10.77 -15.78
N HIS A 390 -10.73 11.47 -14.69
CA HIS A 390 -11.48 12.62 -14.22
C HIS A 390 -11.70 13.69 -15.31
N GLY A 391 -10.66 14.09 -16.04
CA GLY A 391 -10.72 15.09 -17.09
C GLY A 391 -11.72 14.73 -18.19
N TYR A 392 -11.68 13.48 -18.64
CA TYR A 392 -12.64 12.97 -19.64
C TYR A 392 -14.07 12.89 -19.11
N LEU A 393 -14.25 12.32 -17.91
CA LEU A 393 -15.55 12.13 -17.30
C LEU A 393 -16.20 13.46 -16.85
N ALA A 394 -15.42 14.48 -16.52
CA ALA A 394 -15.92 15.81 -16.19
C ALA A 394 -16.38 16.59 -17.43
N ASN A 395 -15.90 16.24 -18.61
CA ASN A 395 -16.27 16.91 -19.84
C ASN A 395 -17.75 16.67 -20.18
N ARG A 396 -18.57 17.71 -20.06
CA ARG A 396 -20.02 17.64 -20.35
C ARG A 396 -20.34 17.36 -21.82
N ARG A 397 -19.39 17.60 -22.73
CA ARG A 397 -19.55 17.37 -24.19
C ARG A 397 -19.09 15.97 -24.60
N SER A 398 -18.52 15.16 -23.69
CA SER A 398 -18.09 13.80 -23.99
C SER A 398 -19.29 12.94 -24.47
N THR A 399 -19.20 12.46 -25.68
CA THR A 399 -20.17 11.54 -26.30
C THR A 399 -20.08 10.18 -25.58
N GLY A 400 -18.87 9.74 -25.28
CA GLY A 400 -18.61 8.44 -24.68
C GLY A 400 -19.18 8.29 -23.27
N LYS A 401 -19.13 9.34 -22.44
CA LYS A 401 -19.76 9.29 -21.11
C LYS A 401 -21.27 9.08 -21.18
N ARG A 402 -21.93 9.78 -22.12
CA ARG A 402 -23.39 9.67 -22.31
C ARG A 402 -23.75 8.29 -22.84
N PHE A 403 -23.06 7.84 -23.86
CA PHE A 403 -23.19 6.51 -24.42
C PHE A 403 -22.98 5.41 -23.37
N TYR A 404 -21.92 5.50 -22.60
CA TYR A 404 -21.61 4.53 -21.56
C TYR A 404 -22.71 4.44 -20.49
N ARG A 405 -23.28 5.58 -20.08
CA ARG A 405 -24.41 5.58 -19.16
C ARG A 405 -25.66 4.87 -19.75
N GLN A 406 -25.89 5.01 -21.04
CA GLN A 406 -26.98 4.30 -21.74
C GLN A 406 -26.68 2.80 -21.80
N LEU A 407 -25.45 2.44 -22.14
CA LEU A 407 -24.98 1.06 -22.19
C LEU A 407 -25.17 0.34 -20.83
N VAL A 408 -24.67 0.90 -19.74
CA VAL A 408 -24.76 0.28 -18.40
C VAL A 408 -26.21 0.22 -17.88
N LYS A 409 -27.10 1.11 -18.37
CA LYS A 409 -28.51 1.09 -18.04
C LYS A 409 -29.35 0.21 -18.99
N HIS A 410 -28.76 -0.36 -20.01
CA HIS A 410 -29.45 -1.27 -20.91
C HIS A 410 -29.88 -2.55 -20.15
N PRO A 411 -31.14 -3.03 -20.30
CA PRO A 411 -31.65 -4.17 -19.54
C PRO A 411 -30.77 -5.42 -19.61
N SER A 412 -30.24 -5.75 -20.79
CA SER A 412 -29.34 -6.88 -20.96
C SER A 412 -28.01 -6.70 -20.19
N VAL A 413 -27.46 -5.47 -20.15
CA VAL A 413 -26.20 -5.20 -19.41
C VAL A 413 -26.46 -5.26 -17.90
N ILE A 414 -27.56 -4.72 -17.42
CA ILE A 414 -27.97 -4.84 -16.00
C ILE A 414 -28.08 -6.31 -15.62
N SER A 415 -28.73 -7.14 -16.45
CA SER A 415 -28.87 -8.57 -16.19
C SER A 415 -27.50 -9.27 -16.10
N LEU A 416 -26.59 -8.98 -17.04
CA LEU A 416 -25.24 -9.55 -17.05
C LEU A 416 -24.41 -9.12 -15.83
N LEU A 417 -24.47 -7.85 -15.43
CA LEU A 417 -23.75 -7.37 -14.26
C LEU A 417 -24.28 -8.00 -12.97
N ASN A 418 -25.59 -8.16 -12.83
CA ASN A 418 -26.20 -8.79 -11.67
C ASN A 418 -25.91 -10.31 -11.62
N GLU A 419 -25.89 -10.96 -12.77
CA GLU A 419 -25.48 -12.35 -12.88
C GLU A 419 -24.01 -12.53 -12.45
N MET A 420 -23.12 -11.65 -12.95
CA MET A 420 -21.71 -11.68 -12.58
C MET A 420 -21.50 -11.47 -11.08
N ASP A 421 -22.17 -10.46 -10.47
CA ASP A 421 -22.10 -10.26 -9.01
C ASP A 421 -22.55 -11.49 -8.25
N THR A 422 -23.61 -12.15 -8.71
CA THR A 422 -24.14 -13.36 -8.06
C THR A 422 -23.16 -14.53 -8.16
N VAL A 423 -22.60 -14.76 -9.35
CA VAL A 423 -21.66 -15.86 -9.62
C VAL A 423 -20.36 -15.66 -8.81
N VAL A 424 -19.82 -14.43 -8.85
CA VAL A 424 -18.61 -14.08 -8.10
C VAL A 424 -18.84 -14.17 -6.59
N GLY A 425 -19.99 -13.69 -6.09
CA GLY A 425 -20.36 -13.80 -4.68
C GLY A 425 -20.39 -15.24 -4.20
N ARG A 426 -21.10 -16.12 -4.91
CA ARG A 426 -21.16 -17.55 -4.59
C ARG A 426 -19.79 -18.23 -4.65
N TRP A 427 -18.97 -17.92 -5.66
CA TRP A 427 -17.63 -18.49 -5.78
C TRP A 427 -16.73 -18.10 -4.60
N HIS A 428 -16.82 -16.89 -4.10
CA HIS A 428 -16.07 -16.44 -2.92
C HIS A 428 -16.56 -17.04 -1.61
N GLU A 429 -17.87 -17.23 -1.43
CA GLU A 429 -18.44 -17.88 -0.24
C GLU A 429 -18.04 -19.35 -0.13
N LEU A 430 -17.92 -20.05 -1.27
CA LEU A 430 -17.66 -21.48 -1.35
C LEU A 430 -16.16 -21.86 -1.46
N ARG A 431 -15.26 -20.99 -1.08
CA ARG A 431 -13.79 -21.13 -1.21
C ARG A 431 -13.19 -22.48 -0.76
N ASN A 432 -13.98 -23.35 -0.11
CA ASN A 432 -13.56 -24.64 0.43
C ASN A 432 -14.13 -25.90 -0.27
N GLY A 433 -14.61 -25.79 -1.54
CA GLY A 433 -14.91 -27.02 -2.29
C GLY A 433 -16.21 -27.12 -3.07
N GLY A 434 -16.94 -26.01 -3.24
CA GLY A 434 -18.05 -25.99 -4.18
C GLY A 434 -17.86 -24.85 -5.18
N GLY A 435 -18.17 -24.89 -6.37
CA GLY A 435 -18.15 -23.70 -7.22
C GLY A 435 -17.40 -23.84 -8.54
N ARG A 436 -17.14 -25.06 -8.99
CA ARG A 436 -16.60 -25.25 -10.35
C ARG A 436 -17.58 -24.70 -11.40
N GLU A 437 -18.87 -24.87 -11.19
CA GLU A 437 -19.89 -24.34 -12.09
C GLU A 437 -19.90 -22.79 -12.10
N ASP A 438 -19.80 -22.16 -10.93
CA ASP A 438 -19.72 -20.70 -10.83
C ASP A 438 -18.40 -20.17 -11.42
N TYR A 439 -17.30 -20.86 -11.21
CA TYR A 439 -16.01 -20.55 -11.82
C TYR A 439 -16.08 -20.66 -13.35
N ASP A 440 -16.59 -21.77 -13.87
CA ASP A 440 -16.72 -22.02 -15.31
C ASP A 440 -17.67 -20.97 -15.95
N ARG A 441 -18.77 -20.61 -15.27
CA ARG A 441 -19.70 -19.58 -15.73
C ARG A 441 -19.08 -18.18 -15.74
N MET A 442 -18.32 -17.81 -14.70
CA MET A 442 -17.58 -16.55 -14.65
C MET A 442 -16.61 -16.45 -15.84
N HIS A 443 -15.84 -17.49 -16.09
CA HIS A 443 -14.90 -17.52 -17.22
C HIS A 443 -15.61 -17.50 -18.58
N GLU A 444 -16.75 -18.20 -18.72
CA GLU A 444 -17.56 -18.13 -19.92
C GLU A 444 -18.02 -16.70 -20.19
N MET A 445 -18.58 -16.02 -19.19
CA MET A 445 -19.07 -14.62 -19.33
C MET A 445 -17.95 -13.62 -19.63
N GLN A 446 -16.72 -13.92 -19.21
CA GLN A 446 -15.53 -13.10 -19.49
C GLN A 446 -14.83 -13.49 -20.80
N SER A 447 -15.28 -14.55 -21.47
CA SER A 447 -14.66 -15.01 -22.70
C SER A 447 -14.89 -14.04 -23.85
N THR A 448 -13.91 -13.95 -24.75
CA THR A 448 -13.97 -13.06 -25.93
C THR A 448 -15.18 -13.37 -26.81
N ASP A 449 -15.54 -14.65 -26.98
CA ASP A 449 -16.65 -15.08 -27.84
C ASP A 449 -18.00 -14.69 -27.24
N PHE A 450 -18.19 -14.89 -25.93
CA PHE A 450 -19.38 -14.46 -25.23
C PHE A 450 -19.57 -12.93 -25.33
N ILE A 451 -18.49 -12.19 -25.03
CA ILE A 451 -18.52 -10.71 -25.07
C ILE A 451 -18.82 -10.20 -26.48
N LYS A 452 -18.22 -10.77 -27.52
CA LYS A 452 -18.52 -10.39 -28.92
C LYS A 452 -19.96 -10.63 -29.28
N ALA A 453 -20.53 -11.80 -28.90
CA ALA A 453 -21.94 -12.11 -29.17
C ALA A 453 -22.87 -11.13 -28.47
N GLN A 454 -22.63 -10.81 -27.20
CA GLN A 454 -23.41 -9.83 -26.44
C GLN A 454 -23.25 -8.42 -27.00
N ALA A 455 -22.03 -8.01 -27.36
CA ALA A 455 -21.74 -6.69 -27.90
C ALA A 455 -22.48 -6.45 -29.23
N HIS A 456 -22.53 -7.44 -30.10
CA HIS A 456 -23.28 -7.37 -31.38
C HIS A 456 -24.77 -7.12 -31.15
N GLN A 457 -25.39 -7.89 -30.25
CA GLN A 457 -26.82 -7.75 -29.92
C GLN A 457 -27.11 -6.40 -29.27
N ILE A 458 -26.30 -5.95 -28.32
CA ILE A 458 -26.51 -4.70 -27.60
C ILE A 458 -26.24 -3.48 -28.48
N SER A 459 -25.20 -3.52 -29.35
CA SER A 459 -24.94 -2.40 -30.26
C SER A 459 -26.05 -2.18 -31.28
N ALA A 460 -26.63 -3.24 -31.80
CA ALA A 460 -27.82 -3.16 -32.69
C ALA A 460 -29.02 -2.50 -31.99
N ALA A 461 -29.26 -2.82 -30.72
CA ALA A 461 -30.34 -2.23 -29.93
C ALA A 461 -30.09 -0.77 -29.51
N LEU A 462 -28.85 -0.32 -29.41
CA LEU A 462 -28.51 1.08 -29.08
C LEU A 462 -28.51 2.02 -30.28
N GLN A 463 -28.46 1.49 -31.50
CA GLN A 463 -28.47 2.24 -32.76
C GLN A 463 -29.91 2.37 -33.38
N GLY A 464 -30.84 1.53 -32.96
CA GLY A 464 -32.26 1.59 -33.33
C GLY A 464 -33.05 2.45 -32.37
#